data_83dc7224fd7edecb14bc59efd6a640a2
#
_entry.id   83dc7224fd7edecb14bc59efd6a640a2
#
_cell.length_a   1.000
_cell.length_b   1.000
_cell.length_c   1.000
_cell.angle_alpha   90.00
_cell.angle_beta   90.00
_cell.angle_gamma   90.00
#
_symmetry.space_group_name_H-M   'P 1'
#
loop_
_entity.id
_entity.type
_entity.pdbx_description
1 polymer ?
#
loop_
_entity_poly.entity_id
_entity_poly.type
_entity_poly.pdbx_seq_one_letter_code
_entity_poly.pdbx_strand_id
1 'polypeptide(L)'
;MTPEIYGFLPYCREEDLAHYLKLEETYFNQVLGIPLVMTSADQEGVACLKETDALNDYEVNEVEDTRDYLYDAEALRTLAGRKYTKKRNHINKFLKAYEGRWEYRTLTYADHEEVLAFLKKWMEAKLAVGEEGGIDENGEAFDPEEELRGEFLGIQDILNHENLFNHIRAGAIYLDGELKAFSMGDYNEKEKVAIISIEKADPEIPGLYQMINQQFARHAYPDALLINREDDVGIEGLRKSKMSYYPVDFEKKYVITQKNFPAKQTGCGADQTDKEKSDDRFAEKSEKIKNGGEHA
;
A
#
# COMPACT_ATOMS: atom_id res chain seq x y z
N MET A 1 2.77 18.10 -15.80
CA MET A 1 2.82 18.47 -14.37
C MET A 1 1.76 17.64 -13.72
N THR A 2 2.15 16.57 -13.07
CA THR A 2 1.26 15.73 -12.27
C THR A 2 0.73 16.59 -11.12
N PRO A 3 -0.57 16.55 -10.80
CA PRO A 3 -1.08 17.28 -9.67
C PRO A 3 -0.47 16.73 -8.38
N GLU A 4 -0.02 17.59 -7.50
CA GLU A 4 0.47 17.21 -6.16
C GLU A 4 -0.67 16.76 -5.22
N ILE A 5 -1.93 16.94 -5.63
CA ILE A 5 -3.12 16.61 -4.86
C ILE A 5 -4.06 15.77 -5.72
N TYR A 6 -4.40 14.59 -5.21
CA TYR A 6 -5.33 13.65 -5.84
C TYR A 6 -6.57 13.47 -4.98
N GLY A 7 -7.70 13.16 -5.62
CA GLY A 7 -8.89 12.65 -4.98
C GLY A 7 -8.92 11.12 -4.98
N PHE A 8 -9.84 10.59 -4.21
CA PHE A 8 -10.20 9.17 -4.21
C PHE A 8 -11.71 9.04 -4.41
N LEU A 9 -12.18 7.88 -4.89
CA LEU A 9 -13.62 7.65 -4.93
C LEU A 9 -14.21 7.81 -3.51
N PRO A 10 -15.27 8.63 -3.36
CA PRO A 10 -15.92 8.82 -2.07
C PRO A 10 -16.44 7.50 -1.49
N TYR A 11 -16.13 7.23 -0.23
CA TYR A 11 -16.68 6.08 0.48
C TYR A 11 -18.11 6.38 0.94
N CYS A 12 -19.07 5.98 0.12
CA CYS A 12 -20.50 6.24 0.33
C CYS A 12 -21.36 5.10 -0.26
N ARG A 13 -22.68 5.24 -0.21
CA ARG A 13 -23.58 4.32 -0.92
C ARG A 13 -23.47 4.57 -2.43
N GLU A 14 -23.61 3.53 -3.23
CA GLU A 14 -23.55 3.62 -4.69
C GLU A 14 -24.46 4.70 -5.27
N GLU A 15 -25.70 4.80 -4.75
CA GLU A 15 -26.68 5.79 -5.17
C GLU A 15 -26.27 7.26 -4.93
N ASP A 16 -25.33 7.49 -4.00
CA ASP A 16 -24.82 8.81 -3.64
C ASP A 16 -23.48 9.14 -4.36
N LEU A 17 -22.85 8.17 -5.00
CA LEU A 17 -21.49 8.29 -5.53
C LEU A 17 -21.32 9.43 -6.54
N ALA A 18 -22.26 9.54 -7.50
CA ALA A 18 -22.24 10.63 -8.48
C ALA A 18 -22.41 12.01 -7.85
N HIS A 19 -23.19 12.12 -6.77
CA HIS A 19 -23.35 13.36 -6.03
C HIS A 19 -22.05 13.78 -5.33
N TYR A 20 -21.38 12.85 -4.66
CA TYR A 20 -20.12 13.16 -3.95
C TYR A 20 -18.97 13.42 -4.92
N LEU A 21 -18.90 12.72 -6.06
CA LEU A 21 -17.96 13.06 -7.14
C LEU A 21 -18.11 14.52 -7.56
N LYS A 22 -19.35 15.00 -7.71
CA LYS A 22 -19.61 16.40 -8.10
C LYS A 22 -19.23 17.40 -7.02
N LEU A 23 -19.38 17.05 -5.75
CA LEU A 23 -18.92 17.88 -4.63
C LEU A 23 -17.39 17.97 -4.62
N GLU A 24 -16.71 16.85 -4.81
CA GLU A 24 -15.25 16.80 -4.87
C GLU A 24 -14.72 17.60 -6.06
N GLU A 25 -15.30 17.42 -7.26
CA GLU A 25 -14.97 18.23 -8.43
C GLU A 25 -15.13 19.73 -8.13
N THR A 26 -16.22 20.09 -7.46
CA THR A 26 -16.48 21.50 -7.10
C THR A 26 -15.39 22.03 -6.15
N TYR A 27 -14.99 21.24 -5.18
CA TYR A 27 -13.92 21.61 -4.25
C TYR A 27 -12.58 21.78 -4.98
N PHE A 28 -12.18 20.82 -5.81
CA PHE A 28 -10.94 20.90 -6.59
C PHE A 28 -10.94 22.12 -7.51
N ASN A 29 -12.05 22.34 -8.22
CA ASN A 29 -12.14 23.43 -9.22
C ASN A 29 -12.27 24.81 -8.58
N GLN A 30 -13.11 24.98 -7.55
CA GLN A 30 -13.46 26.30 -7.01
C GLN A 30 -12.57 26.70 -5.82
N VAL A 31 -12.20 25.74 -4.98
CA VAL A 31 -11.39 26.01 -3.77
C VAL A 31 -9.90 25.88 -4.08
N LEU A 32 -9.48 24.74 -4.64
CA LEU A 32 -8.08 24.49 -4.95
C LEU A 32 -7.64 25.15 -6.28
N GLY A 33 -8.56 25.33 -7.22
CA GLY A 33 -8.28 25.94 -8.53
C GLY A 33 -7.50 25.02 -9.47
N ILE A 34 -7.65 23.71 -9.30
CA ILE A 34 -7.00 22.67 -10.11
C ILE A 34 -8.04 21.67 -10.65
N PRO A 35 -7.74 20.92 -11.74
CA PRO A 35 -8.61 19.84 -12.20
C PRO A 35 -8.67 18.71 -11.16
N LEU A 36 -9.82 18.01 -11.11
CA LEU A 36 -9.93 16.79 -10.31
C LEU A 36 -9.22 15.65 -11.04
N VAL A 37 -8.29 15.02 -10.34
CA VAL A 37 -7.69 13.73 -10.70
C VAL A 37 -7.90 12.78 -9.54
N MET A 38 -8.53 11.65 -9.79
CA MET A 38 -8.73 10.61 -8.79
C MET A 38 -7.85 9.41 -9.11
N THR A 39 -7.23 8.85 -8.11
CA THR A 39 -6.39 7.65 -8.23
C THR A 39 -7.05 6.47 -7.54
N SER A 40 -6.60 5.27 -7.88
CA SER A 40 -7.03 4.02 -7.22
C SER A 40 -8.54 3.80 -7.19
N ALA A 41 -9.27 4.35 -8.19
CA ALA A 41 -10.70 4.10 -8.31
C ALA A 41 -10.95 2.62 -8.63
N ASP A 42 -11.80 1.97 -7.85
CA ASP A 42 -12.13 0.56 -8.03
C ASP A 42 -13.08 0.33 -9.22
N GLN A 43 -13.13 -0.91 -9.69
CA GLN A 43 -13.92 -1.29 -10.85
C GLN A 43 -15.43 -1.11 -10.62
N GLU A 44 -15.93 -1.36 -9.43
CA GLU A 44 -17.37 -1.28 -9.11
C GLU A 44 -17.82 0.18 -9.08
N GLY A 45 -17.07 1.05 -8.42
CA GLY A 45 -17.34 2.49 -8.39
C GLY A 45 -17.28 3.13 -9.78
N VAL A 46 -16.30 2.74 -10.60
CA VAL A 46 -16.23 3.19 -12.00
C VAL A 46 -17.42 2.71 -12.81
N ALA A 47 -17.88 1.47 -12.63
CA ALA A 47 -19.07 0.95 -13.31
C ALA A 47 -20.32 1.71 -12.89
N CYS A 48 -20.53 1.92 -11.60
CA CYS A 48 -21.64 2.69 -11.05
C CYS A 48 -21.69 4.12 -11.61
N LEU A 49 -20.55 4.83 -11.65
CA LEU A 49 -20.47 6.18 -12.18
C LEU A 49 -20.74 6.24 -13.70
N LYS A 50 -20.36 5.21 -14.46
CA LYS A 50 -20.68 5.11 -15.90
C LYS A 50 -22.17 4.95 -16.15
N GLU A 51 -22.89 4.23 -15.30
CA GLU A 51 -24.35 4.06 -15.42
C GLU A 51 -25.13 5.36 -15.20
N THR A 52 -24.56 6.29 -14.45
CA THR A 52 -25.18 7.59 -14.14
C THR A 52 -24.72 8.72 -15.06
N ASP A 53 -23.96 8.43 -16.12
CA ASP A 53 -23.32 9.43 -16.99
C ASP A 53 -22.39 10.44 -16.27
N ALA A 54 -22.06 10.19 -15.02
CA ALA A 54 -21.27 11.10 -14.20
C ALA A 54 -19.81 11.23 -14.68
N LEU A 55 -19.33 10.29 -15.50
CA LEU A 55 -17.97 10.27 -16.05
C LEU A 55 -17.86 10.83 -17.48
N ASN A 56 -18.92 11.45 -18.04
CA ASN A 56 -18.88 11.98 -19.41
C ASN A 56 -17.80 13.05 -19.60
N ASP A 57 -17.55 13.86 -18.57
CA ASP A 57 -16.52 14.91 -18.57
C ASP A 57 -15.15 14.43 -18.04
N TYR A 58 -14.97 13.12 -17.93
CA TYR A 58 -13.73 12.52 -17.43
C TYR A 58 -13.12 11.54 -18.44
N GLU A 59 -11.81 11.43 -18.40
CA GLU A 59 -11.05 10.34 -18.97
C GLU A 59 -10.84 9.29 -17.89
N VAL A 60 -11.05 8.00 -18.22
CA VAL A 60 -10.94 6.89 -17.27
C VAL A 60 -9.95 5.88 -17.85
N ASN A 61 -8.80 5.77 -17.22
CA ASN A 61 -7.72 4.89 -17.65
C ASN A 61 -7.47 3.82 -16.60
N GLU A 62 -7.44 2.56 -17.02
CA GLU A 62 -6.96 1.46 -16.19
C GLU A 62 -5.43 1.54 -16.06
N VAL A 63 -4.92 1.39 -14.85
CA VAL A 63 -3.47 1.36 -14.58
C VAL A 63 -3.06 -0.07 -14.27
N GLU A 64 -2.32 -0.69 -15.20
CA GLU A 64 -1.95 -2.10 -15.08
C GLU A 64 -1.06 -2.39 -13.88
N ASP A 65 -0.13 -1.49 -13.57
CA ASP A 65 0.87 -1.65 -12.53
C ASP A 65 0.30 -1.57 -11.11
N THR A 66 -0.92 -1.00 -10.97
CA THR A 66 -1.62 -0.88 -9.69
C THR A 66 -2.74 -1.91 -9.49
N ARG A 67 -2.84 -2.92 -10.35
CA ARG A 67 -3.82 -4.02 -10.18
C ARG A 67 -3.43 -4.90 -9.00
N ASP A 68 -4.37 -5.14 -8.10
CA ASP A 68 -4.14 -6.09 -7.03
C ASP A 68 -4.25 -7.52 -7.52
N TYR A 69 -3.38 -8.37 -7.01
CA TYR A 69 -3.31 -9.80 -7.33
C TYR A 69 -4.20 -10.59 -6.39
N LEU A 70 -5.23 -11.23 -6.92
CA LEU A 70 -6.17 -12.09 -6.19
C LEU A 70 -5.79 -13.56 -6.34
N TYR A 71 -5.70 -14.27 -5.23
CA TYR A 71 -5.35 -15.69 -5.20
C TYR A 71 -6.44 -16.51 -4.52
N ASP A 72 -6.60 -17.74 -4.97
CA ASP A 72 -7.33 -18.74 -4.22
C ASP A 72 -6.62 -19.03 -2.90
N ALA A 73 -7.31 -18.78 -1.80
CA ALA A 73 -6.71 -18.86 -0.45
C ALA A 73 -6.28 -20.28 -0.11
N GLU A 74 -7.04 -21.30 -0.52
CA GLU A 74 -6.68 -22.70 -0.30
C GLU A 74 -5.43 -23.09 -1.08
N ALA A 75 -5.27 -22.58 -2.29
CA ALA A 75 -4.07 -22.79 -3.07
C ALA A 75 -2.82 -22.20 -2.39
N LEU A 76 -2.91 -21.01 -1.77
CA LEU A 76 -1.79 -20.44 -1.03
C LEU A 76 -1.50 -21.20 0.28
N ARG A 77 -2.54 -21.63 1.00
CA ARG A 77 -2.39 -22.41 2.23
C ARG A 77 -1.71 -23.75 1.98
N THR A 78 -2.07 -24.44 0.90
CA THR A 78 -1.61 -25.82 0.64
C THR A 78 -0.46 -25.90 -0.33
N LEU A 79 -0.38 -24.97 -1.27
CA LEU A 79 0.48 -25.02 -2.45
C LEU A 79 0.33 -26.34 -3.23
N ALA A 80 -0.88 -26.87 -3.28
CA ALA A 80 -1.17 -28.17 -3.91
C ALA A 80 -1.05 -28.08 -5.43
N GLY A 81 -0.74 -29.21 -6.05
CA GLY A 81 -0.68 -29.33 -7.51
C GLY A 81 0.73 -29.06 -8.10
N ARG A 82 0.85 -29.43 -9.38
CA ARG A 82 2.14 -29.42 -10.10
C ARG A 82 2.70 -27.99 -10.29
N LYS A 83 1.83 -27.01 -10.48
CA LYS A 83 2.22 -25.61 -10.70
C LYS A 83 3.01 -25.02 -9.51
N TYR A 84 2.74 -25.47 -8.27
CA TYR A 84 3.42 -25.01 -7.07
C TYR A 84 4.66 -25.83 -6.66
N THR A 85 5.11 -26.77 -7.48
CA THR A 85 6.27 -27.64 -7.14
C THR A 85 7.52 -26.83 -6.77
N LYS A 86 7.81 -25.74 -7.48
CA LYS A 86 8.95 -24.87 -7.15
C LYS A 86 8.79 -24.23 -5.77
N LYS A 87 7.61 -23.74 -5.42
CA LYS A 87 7.33 -23.12 -4.11
C LYS A 87 7.48 -24.13 -2.99
N ARG A 88 6.90 -25.33 -3.12
CA ARG A 88 7.09 -26.42 -2.15
C ARG A 88 8.55 -26.83 -2.00
N ASN A 89 9.32 -26.85 -3.09
CA ASN A 89 10.75 -27.17 -3.02
C ASN A 89 11.54 -26.15 -2.20
N HIS A 90 11.22 -24.83 -2.30
CA HIS A 90 11.82 -23.81 -1.44
C HIS A 90 11.46 -24.03 0.02
N ILE A 91 10.19 -24.28 0.32
CA ILE A 91 9.71 -24.57 1.66
C ILE A 91 10.38 -25.85 2.23
N ASN A 92 10.44 -26.92 1.45
CA ASN A 92 11.07 -28.16 1.87
C ASN A 92 12.58 -28.01 2.17
N LYS A 93 13.27 -27.16 1.39
CA LYS A 93 14.68 -26.84 1.68
C LYS A 93 14.81 -26.10 3.01
N PHE A 94 13.94 -25.12 3.26
CA PHE A 94 13.90 -24.40 4.53
C PHE A 94 13.63 -25.38 5.69
N LEU A 95 12.58 -26.17 5.61
CA LEU A 95 12.19 -27.14 6.64
C LEU A 95 13.31 -28.12 6.97
N LYS A 96 14.03 -28.60 5.94
CA LYS A 96 15.17 -29.51 6.12
C LYS A 96 16.37 -28.84 6.76
N ALA A 97 16.66 -27.60 6.39
CA ALA A 97 17.83 -26.86 6.92
C ALA A 97 17.61 -26.42 8.37
N TYR A 98 16.38 -26.20 8.77
CA TYR A 98 16.02 -25.59 10.05
C TYR A 98 15.06 -26.47 10.87
N GLU A 99 15.10 -27.78 10.68
CA GLU A 99 14.27 -28.75 11.40
C GLU A 99 14.41 -28.58 12.92
N GLY A 100 13.26 -28.38 13.61
CA GLY A 100 13.21 -28.18 15.05
C GLY A 100 13.75 -26.83 15.56
N ARG A 101 14.11 -25.91 14.65
CA ARG A 101 14.72 -24.61 14.99
C ARG A 101 13.82 -23.43 14.65
N TRP A 102 12.71 -23.63 13.95
CA TRP A 102 11.79 -22.58 13.53
C TRP A 102 10.41 -22.76 14.18
N GLU A 103 9.71 -21.66 14.34
CA GLU A 103 8.30 -21.64 14.75
C GLU A 103 7.55 -20.47 14.09
N TYR A 104 6.25 -20.64 13.92
CA TYR A 104 5.35 -19.54 13.57
C TYR A 104 4.65 -19.06 14.84
N ARG A 105 4.58 -17.73 15.01
CA ARG A 105 3.85 -17.09 16.09
C ARG A 105 2.86 -16.07 15.51
N THR A 106 1.64 -16.04 16.04
CA THR A 106 0.75 -14.89 15.87
C THR A 106 1.31 -13.76 16.72
N LEU A 107 1.43 -12.59 16.11
CA LEU A 107 1.94 -11.40 16.80
C LEU A 107 0.79 -10.64 17.47
N THR A 108 1.11 -10.01 18.56
CA THR A 108 0.26 -9.08 19.32
C THR A 108 0.95 -7.72 19.42
N TYR A 109 0.26 -6.71 19.92
CA TYR A 109 0.91 -5.40 20.12
C TYR A 109 2.12 -5.47 21.06
N ALA A 110 2.19 -6.42 21.98
CA ALA A 110 3.35 -6.60 22.85
C ALA A 110 4.65 -6.91 22.08
N ASP A 111 4.53 -7.38 20.84
CA ASP A 111 5.68 -7.76 19.99
C ASP A 111 6.17 -6.60 19.10
N HIS A 112 5.52 -5.42 19.15
CA HIS A 112 5.75 -4.31 18.20
C HIS A 112 7.20 -3.82 18.18
N GLU A 113 7.89 -3.75 19.33
CA GLU A 113 9.29 -3.30 19.40
C GLU A 113 10.24 -4.27 18.69
N GLU A 114 9.99 -5.59 18.83
CA GLU A 114 10.80 -6.62 18.17
C GLU A 114 10.60 -6.57 16.65
N VAL A 115 9.35 -6.45 16.19
CA VAL A 115 9.04 -6.29 14.76
C VAL A 115 9.68 -5.03 14.19
N LEU A 116 9.61 -3.92 14.91
CA LEU A 116 10.22 -2.65 14.50
C LEU A 116 11.76 -2.77 14.43
N ALA A 117 12.38 -3.47 15.38
CA ALA A 117 13.82 -3.70 15.36
C ALA A 117 14.25 -4.56 14.16
N PHE A 118 13.46 -5.58 13.81
CA PHE A 118 13.69 -6.38 12.61
C PHE A 118 13.50 -5.52 11.33
N LEU A 119 12.43 -4.76 11.24
CA LEU A 119 12.14 -3.90 10.09
C LEU A 119 13.28 -2.89 9.82
N LYS A 120 13.84 -2.28 10.86
CA LYS A 120 14.99 -1.36 10.75
C LYS A 120 16.20 -2.06 10.13
N LYS A 121 16.55 -3.24 10.63
CA LYS A 121 17.68 -4.03 10.09
C LYS A 121 17.42 -4.45 8.64
N TRP A 122 16.19 -4.84 8.33
CA TRP A 122 15.80 -5.22 6.97
C TRP A 122 15.94 -4.04 6.01
N MET A 123 15.46 -2.84 6.40
CA MET A 123 15.59 -1.62 5.61
C MET A 123 17.06 -1.22 5.42
N GLU A 124 17.86 -1.22 6.49
CA GLU A 124 19.31 -0.91 6.41
C GLU A 124 20.04 -1.85 5.43
N ALA A 125 19.71 -3.15 5.47
CA ALA A 125 20.27 -4.13 4.54
C ALA A 125 19.86 -3.85 3.08
N LYS A 126 18.60 -3.43 2.84
CA LYS A 126 18.12 -3.05 1.51
C LYS A 126 18.83 -1.79 0.98
N LEU A 127 18.93 -0.76 1.80
CA LEU A 127 19.64 0.48 1.44
C LEU A 127 21.13 0.23 1.15
N ALA A 128 21.76 -0.69 1.88
CA ALA A 128 23.18 -1.03 1.66
C ALA A 128 23.44 -1.71 0.30
N VAL A 129 22.46 -2.43 -0.25
CA VAL A 129 22.57 -3.03 -1.60
C VAL A 129 22.47 -1.95 -2.68
N GLY A 130 21.67 -0.89 -2.44
CA GLY A 130 21.41 0.21 -3.36
C GLY A 130 20.64 -0.26 -4.60
N GLU A 131 19.55 0.39 -4.92
CA GLU A 131 18.92 0.30 -6.23
C GLU A 131 19.12 1.65 -6.91
N GLU A 132 19.50 1.65 -8.18
CA GLU A 132 19.62 2.91 -8.91
C GLU A 132 18.22 3.45 -9.18
N GLY A 133 18.00 4.72 -8.80
CA GLY A 133 16.81 5.46 -9.19
C GLY A 133 16.73 5.59 -10.71
N GLY A 134 15.55 5.83 -11.22
CA GLY A 134 15.31 5.86 -12.65
C GLY A 134 14.24 6.88 -13.03
N ILE A 135 13.84 6.79 -14.28
CA ILE A 135 12.66 7.47 -14.81
C ILE A 135 11.68 6.37 -15.13
N ASP A 136 10.47 6.45 -14.61
CA ASP A 136 9.41 5.51 -14.89
C ASP A 136 8.87 5.64 -16.33
N GLU A 137 7.95 4.77 -16.71
CA GLU A 137 7.39 4.78 -18.07
C GLU A 137 6.56 6.06 -18.38
N ASN A 138 6.17 6.82 -17.35
CA ASN A 138 5.48 8.10 -17.48
C ASN A 138 6.45 9.28 -17.59
N GLY A 139 7.75 9.04 -17.46
CA GLY A 139 8.80 10.06 -17.51
C GLY A 139 9.02 10.77 -16.17
N GLU A 140 8.53 10.19 -15.05
CA GLU A 140 8.74 10.70 -13.71
C GLU A 140 9.97 10.04 -13.08
N ALA A 141 10.75 10.86 -12.36
CA ALA A 141 11.88 10.33 -11.59
C ALA A 141 11.34 9.62 -10.36
N PHE A 142 11.76 8.37 -10.13
CA PHE A 142 11.50 7.66 -8.89
C PHE A 142 12.79 7.44 -8.12
N ASP A 143 12.71 7.54 -6.81
CA ASP A 143 13.79 7.26 -5.88
C ASP A 143 13.42 6.04 -5.02
N PRO A 144 14.01 4.86 -5.28
CA PRO A 144 13.73 3.66 -4.51
C PRO A 144 14.01 3.81 -3.01
N GLU A 145 14.93 4.70 -2.64
CA GLU A 145 15.22 4.99 -1.23
C GLU A 145 14.08 5.76 -0.58
N GLU A 146 13.48 6.73 -1.29
CA GLU A 146 12.34 7.50 -0.77
C GLU A 146 11.10 6.63 -0.62
N GLU A 147 10.80 5.77 -1.60
CA GLU A 147 9.71 4.80 -1.53
C GLU A 147 9.88 3.83 -0.36
N LEU A 148 11.09 3.27 -0.21
CA LEU A 148 11.41 2.36 0.88
C LEU A 148 11.28 3.05 2.25
N ARG A 149 11.66 4.33 2.34
CA ARG A 149 11.47 5.13 3.56
C ARG A 149 9.99 5.41 3.83
N GLY A 150 9.20 5.72 2.79
CA GLY A 150 7.75 5.90 2.91
C GLY A 150 7.06 4.65 3.43
N GLU A 151 7.36 3.48 2.86
CA GLU A 151 6.86 2.20 3.33
C GLU A 151 7.25 1.93 4.80
N PHE A 152 8.52 2.17 5.13
CA PHE A 152 9.01 2.01 6.51
C PHE A 152 8.24 2.87 7.50
N LEU A 153 8.01 4.15 7.18
CA LEU A 153 7.28 5.07 8.05
C LEU A 153 5.83 4.63 8.25
N GLY A 154 5.17 4.17 7.19
CA GLY A 154 3.81 3.64 7.28
C GLY A 154 3.72 2.42 8.19
N ILE A 155 4.64 1.46 8.05
CA ILE A 155 4.70 0.27 8.91
C ILE A 155 5.04 0.67 10.36
N GLN A 156 5.99 1.58 10.55
CA GLN A 156 6.36 2.10 11.87
C GLN A 156 5.17 2.75 12.56
N ASP A 157 4.34 3.48 11.83
CA ASP A 157 3.16 4.13 12.38
C ASP A 157 2.14 3.10 12.89
N ILE A 158 1.89 2.04 12.13
CA ILE A 158 1.05 0.92 12.57
C ILE A 158 1.63 0.27 13.85
N LEU A 159 2.94 0.03 13.87
CA LEU A 159 3.62 -0.62 15.00
C LEU A 159 3.64 0.26 16.26
N ASN A 160 3.65 1.58 16.14
CA ASN A 160 3.67 2.49 17.27
C ASN A 160 2.28 2.81 17.83
N HIS A 161 1.21 2.41 17.15
CA HIS A 161 -0.16 2.71 17.56
C HIS A 161 -0.97 1.44 17.81
N GLU A 162 -1.20 1.12 19.09
CA GLU A 162 -1.93 -0.08 19.49
C GLU A 162 -3.31 -0.19 18.81
N ASN A 163 -4.01 0.92 18.65
CA ASN A 163 -5.31 0.93 17.98
C ASN A 163 -5.22 0.48 16.53
N LEU A 164 -4.20 0.91 15.78
CA LEU A 164 -3.99 0.48 14.40
C LEU A 164 -3.60 -1.00 14.35
N PHE A 165 -2.66 -1.39 15.20
CA PHE A 165 -2.18 -2.77 15.26
C PHE A 165 -3.30 -3.77 15.57
N ASN A 166 -4.21 -3.42 16.49
CA ASN A 166 -5.31 -4.31 16.91
C ASN A 166 -6.40 -4.48 15.84
N HIS A 167 -6.39 -3.69 14.78
CA HIS A 167 -7.31 -3.85 13.64
C HIS A 167 -6.76 -4.76 12.54
N ILE A 168 -5.48 -5.14 12.61
CA ILE A 168 -4.84 -6.00 11.63
C ILE A 168 -4.51 -7.36 12.24
N ARG A 169 -4.29 -8.34 11.37
CA ARG A 169 -3.71 -9.64 11.75
C ARG A 169 -2.22 -9.61 11.44
N ALA A 170 -1.42 -10.12 12.36
CA ALA A 170 0.02 -10.14 12.22
C ALA A 170 0.59 -11.50 12.63
N GLY A 171 1.64 -11.94 11.96
CA GLY A 171 2.31 -13.20 12.25
C GLY A 171 3.77 -13.19 11.83
N ALA A 172 4.58 -13.97 12.49
CA ALA A 172 6.01 -14.02 12.25
C ALA A 172 6.57 -15.44 12.24
N ILE A 173 7.72 -15.61 11.60
CA ILE A 173 8.56 -16.79 11.71
C ILE A 173 9.80 -16.42 12.53
N TYR A 174 10.00 -17.21 13.56
CA TYR A 174 11.19 -17.19 14.39
C TYR A 174 12.11 -18.34 14.00
N LEU A 175 13.41 -18.10 14.03
CA LEU A 175 14.45 -19.08 13.82
C LEU A 175 15.47 -18.93 14.95
N ASP A 176 15.70 -20.03 15.71
CA ASP A 176 16.54 -20.04 16.91
C ASP A 176 16.12 -18.98 17.96
N GLY A 177 14.83 -18.65 18.01
CA GLY A 177 14.28 -17.65 18.92
C GLY A 177 14.37 -16.21 18.44
N GLU A 178 14.93 -15.94 17.26
CA GLU A 178 15.00 -14.61 16.64
C GLU A 178 13.94 -14.44 15.55
N LEU A 179 13.28 -13.29 15.49
CA LEU A 179 12.36 -12.93 14.42
C LEU A 179 13.13 -12.81 13.10
N LYS A 180 12.73 -13.57 12.08
CA LYS A 180 13.37 -13.59 10.76
C LYS A 180 12.41 -13.24 9.60
N ALA A 181 11.11 -13.32 9.83
CA ALA A 181 10.10 -12.84 8.88
C ALA A 181 8.83 -12.45 9.61
N PHE A 182 8.11 -11.48 9.07
CA PHE A 182 6.75 -11.17 9.51
C PHE A 182 5.85 -10.82 8.33
N SER A 183 4.55 -10.94 8.56
CA SER A 183 3.51 -10.50 7.63
C SER A 183 2.36 -9.87 8.41
N MET A 184 1.75 -8.86 7.80
CA MET A 184 0.60 -8.13 8.36
C MET A 184 -0.44 -7.92 7.27
N GLY A 185 -1.71 -7.89 7.69
CA GLY A 185 -2.80 -7.67 6.75
C GLY A 185 -4.15 -7.61 7.44
N ASP A 186 -5.19 -7.42 6.66
CA ASP A 186 -6.56 -7.28 7.12
C ASP A 186 -7.45 -8.42 6.61
N TYR A 187 -8.68 -8.49 7.11
CA TYR A 187 -9.63 -9.52 6.73
C TYR A 187 -11.06 -9.00 6.67
N ASN A 188 -11.63 -8.98 5.48
CA ASN A 188 -13.05 -8.76 5.31
C ASN A 188 -13.81 -10.07 5.58
N GLU A 189 -14.33 -10.20 6.80
CA GLU A 189 -15.05 -11.41 7.23
C GLU A 189 -16.35 -11.66 6.45
N LYS A 190 -17.00 -10.60 5.97
CA LYS A 190 -18.25 -10.70 5.22
C LYS A 190 -18.01 -11.30 3.83
N GLU A 191 -16.99 -10.83 3.15
CA GLU A 191 -16.65 -11.25 1.80
C GLU A 191 -15.65 -12.41 1.78
N LYS A 192 -15.06 -12.72 2.93
CA LYS A 192 -14.01 -13.73 3.11
C LYS A 192 -12.78 -13.48 2.24
N VAL A 193 -12.42 -12.21 2.11
CA VAL A 193 -11.22 -11.74 1.43
C VAL A 193 -10.20 -11.27 2.44
N ALA A 194 -9.00 -11.84 2.42
CA ALA A 194 -7.87 -11.36 3.18
C ALA A 194 -7.04 -10.43 2.31
N ILE A 195 -6.48 -9.37 2.90
CA ILE A 195 -5.52 -8.46 2.25
C ILE A 195 -4.19 -8.61 2.98
N ILE A 196 -3.12 -8.97 2.28
CA ILE A 196 -1.76 -9.05 2.83
C ILE A 196 -1.00 -7.85 2.30
N SER A 197 -0.87 -6.83 3.14
CA SER A 197 -0.22 -5.56 2.79
C SER A 197 1.28 -5.56 3.06
N ILE A 198 1.73 -6.31 4.07
CA ILE A 198 3.13 -6.31 4.48
C ILE A 198 3.64 -7.74 4.56
N GLU A 199 4.74 -8.03 3.86
CA GLU A 199 5.46 -9.30 3.97
C GLU A 199 6.96 -9.00 3.87
N LYS A 200 7.69 -9.19 4.96
CA LYS A 200 9.13 -8.97 5.06
C LYS A 200 9.82 -10.22 5.60
N ALA A 201 10.93 -10.59 5.01
CA ALA A 201 11.73 -11.73 5.44
C ALA A 201 13.22 -11.44 5.24
N ASP A 202 14.06 -12.09 6.04
CA ASP A 202 15.50 -12.06 5.86
C ASP A 202 15.86 -12.70 4.49
N PRO A 203 16.40 -11.94 3.52
CA PRO A 203 16.67 -12.42 2.18
C PRO A 203 17.79 -13.47 2.14
N GLU A 204 18.65 -13.52 3.15
CA GLU A 204 19.76 -14.46 3.25
C GLU A 204 19.29 -15.87 3.60
N ILE A 205 18.01 -16.05 4.01
CA ILE A 205 17.46 -17.34 4.42
C ILE A 205 16.62 -17.92 3.27
N PRO A 206 17.14 -18.92 2.51
CA PRO A 206 16.44 -19.47 1.36
C PRO A 206 15.11 -20.14 1.73
N GLY A 207 14.02 -19.72 1.08
CA GLY A 207 12.69 -20.29 1.28
C GLY A 207 11.87 -19.62 2.38
N LEU A 208 12.43 -18.65 3.09
CA LEU A 208 11.75 -18.00 4.20
C LEU A 208 10.54 -17.15 3.72
N TYR A 209 10.66 -16.42 2.61
CA TYR A 209 9.51 -15.72 2.02
C TYR A 209 8.36 -16.67 1.65
N GLN A 210 8.65 -17.86 1.12
CA GLN A 210 7.63 -18.85 0.83
C GLN A 210 7.02 -19.44 2.11
N MET A 211 7.83 -19.57 3.16
CA MET A 211 7.36 -20.04 4.46
C MET A 211 6.42 -19.04 5.10
N ILE A 212 6.81 -17.76 5.22
CA ILE A 212 5.94 -16.77 5.87
C ILE A 212 4.64 -16.61 5.10
N ASN A 213 4.68 -16.54 3.77
CA ASN A 213 3.49 -16.46 2.92
C ASN A 213 2.51 -17.60 3.20
N GLN A 214 3.01 -18.87 3.19
CA GLN A 214 2.16 -20.02 3.43
C GLN A 214 1.65 -20.08 4.88
N GLN A 215 2.51 -19.84 5.86
CA GLN A 215 2.15 -19.94 7.27
C GLN A 215 1.16 -18.83 7.66
N PHE A 216 1.36 -17.62 7.16
CA PHE A 216 0.45 -16.51 7.40
C PHE A 216 -0.95 -16.78 6.81
N ALA A 217 -1.02 -17.25 5.55
CA ALA A 217 -2.28 -17.65 4.93
C ALA A 217 -3.00 -18.76 5.72
N ARG A 218 -2.27 -19.70 6.31
CA ARG A 218 -2.83 -20.81 7.11
C ARG A 218 -3.36 -20.39 8.46
N HIS A 219 -2.62 -19.54 9.16
CA HIS A 219 -2.88 -19.25 10.57
C HIS A 219 -3.71 -17.97 10.75
N ALA A 220 -3.43 -16.94 9.94
CA ALA A 220 -4.16 -15.69 10.04
C ALA A 220 -5.51 -15.74 9.30
N TYR A 221 -5.60 -16.49 8.20
CA TYR A 221 -6.78 -16.49 7.33
C TYR A 221 -7.28 -17.90 6.97
N PRO A 222 -7.61 -18.75 7.97
CA PRO A 222 -8.01 -20.14 7.72
C PRO A 222 -9.30 -20.23 6.91
N ASP A 223 -10.22 -19.26 7.05
CA ASP A 223 -11.53 -19.24 6.42
C ASP A 223 -11.65 -18.34 5.19
N ALA A 224 -10.57 -17.68 4.79
CA ALA A 224 -10.57 -16.84 3.60
C ALA A 224 -10.83 -17.67 2.34
N LEU A 225 -11.59 -17.13 1.40
CA LEU A 225 -11.82 -17.67 0.07
C LEU A 225 -10.77 -17.12 -0.91
N LEU A 226 -10.50 -15.82 -0.81
CA LEU A 226 -9.50 -15.13 -1.61
C LEU A 226 -8.47 -14.45 -0.72
N ILE A 227 -7.27 -14.31 -1.25
CA ILE A 227 -6.20 -13.51 -0.66
C ILE A 227 -5.77 -12.50 -1.71
N ASN A 228 -5.96 -11.21 -1.40
CA ASN A 228 -5.40 -10.08 -2.11
C ASN A 228 -3.98 -9.84 -1.57
N ARG A 229 -2.99 -9.72 -2.46
CA ARG A 229 -1.60 -9.40 -2.09
C ARG A 229 -1.13 -8.09 -2.69
N GLU A 230 -2.07 -7.19 -2.91
CA GLU A 230 -1.87 -5.88 -3.49
C GLU A 230 -1.17 -5.90 -4.86
N ASP A 231 -0.79 -4.76 -5.38
CA ASP A 231 -0.18 -4.58 -6.69
C ASP A 231 1.35 -4.82 -6.71
N ASP A 232 1.98 -4.65 -7.87
CA ASP A 232 3.43 -4.77 -8.04
C ASP A 232 4.13 -3.43 -8.29
N VAL A 233 3.40 -2.32 -8.26
CA VAL A 233 3.88 -0.95 -8.50
C VAL A 233 4.80 -0.82 -9.72
N GLY A 234 4.62 -1.65 -10.76
CA GLY A 234 5.46 -1.67 -11.96
C GLY A 234 6.82 -2.37 -11.79
N ILE A 235 7.16 -2.89 -10.61
CA ILE A 235 8.44 -3.55 -10.35
C ILE A 235 8.44 -4.96 -10.95
N GLU A 236 9.23 -5.18 -12.02
CA GLU A 236 9.27 -6.44 -12.78
C GLU A 236 9.60 -7.67 -11.90
N GLY A 237 10.51 -7.52 -10.94
CA GLY A 237 10.87 -8.59 -10.00
C GLY A 237 9.70 -8.99 -9.10
N LEU A 238 8.95 -7.99 -8.60
CA LEU A 238 7.77 -8.20 -7.77
C LEU A 238 6.64 -8.82 -8.60
N ARG A 239 6.39 -8.31 -9.83
CA ARG A 239 5.45 -8.88 -10.79
C ARG A 239 5.73 -10.35 -11.06
N LYS A 240 6.98 -10.72 -11.38
CA LYS A 240 7.38 -12.12 -11.56
C LYS A 240 7.13 -12.96 -10.32
N SER A 241 7.42 -12.41 -9.14
CA SER A 241 7.17 -13.09 -7.88
C SER A 241 5.68 -13.35 -7.67
N LYS A 242 4.83 -12.33 -7.82
CA LYS A 242 3.38 -12.42 -7.66
C LYS A 242 2.75 -13.35 -8.68
N MET A 243 3.06 -13.21 -9.97
CA MET A 243 2.59 -14.11 -11.05
C MET A 243 2.99 -15.57 -10.82
N SER A 244 4.13 -15.82 -10.18
CA SER A 244 4.59 -17.19 -9.91
C SER A 244 3.75 -17.95 -8.87
N TYR A 245 2.79 -17.29 -8.22
CA TYR A 245 1.79 -17.88 -7.34
C TYR A 245 0.44 -18.11 -8.03
N TYR A 246 0.35 -17.81 -9.34
CA TYR A 246 -0.82 -18.07 -10.20
C TYR A 246 -2.09 -17.41 -9.68
N PRO A 247 -2.18 -16.08 -9.74
CA PRO A 247 -3.40 -15.36 -9.35
C PRO A 247 -4.59 -15.90 -10.14
N VAL A 248 -5.75 -15.90 -9.53
CA VAL A 248 -7.01 -16.35 -10.14
C VAL A 248 -7.75 -15.20 -10.80
N ASP A 249 -7.50 -13.96 -10.32
CA ASP A 249 -8.07 -12.74 -10.86
C ASP A 249 -7.20 -11.52 -10.45
N PHE A 250 -7.61 -10.34 -10.93
CA PHE A 250 -7.02 -9.05 -10.62
C PHE A 250 -8.11 -8.06 -10.23
N GLU A 251 -7.89 -7.34 -9.13
CA GLU A 251 -8.71 -6.18 -8.81
C GLU A 251 -8.13 -4.97 -9.52
N LYS A 252 -8.91 -4.44 -10.48
CA LYS A 252 -8.47 -3.35 -11.35
C LYS A 252 -8.65 -2.02 -10.68
N LYS A 253 -7.67 -1.15 -10.88
CA LYS A 253 -7.69 0.24 -10.41
C LYS A 253 -7.60 1.18 -11.60
N TYR A 254 -8.25 2.32 -11.46
CA TYR A 254 -8.38 3.33 -12.51
C TYR A 254 -7.93 4.69 -12.01
N VAL A 255 -7.38 5.46 -12.94
CA VAL A 255 -7.21 6.91 -12.80
C VAL A 255 -8.33 7.59 -13.56
N ILE A 256 -9.03 8.50 -12.90
CA ILE A 256 -10.12 9.29 -13.45
C ILE A 256 -9.65 10.74 -13.52
N THR A 257 -9.51 11.28 -14.72
CA THR A 257 -8.99 12.64 -14.94
C THR A 257 -10.07 13.54 -15.55
N GLN A 258 -10.34 14.66 -14.91
CA GLN A 258 -11.27 15.64 -15.42
C GLN A 258 -10.79 16.22 -16.74
N LYS A 259 -11.66 16.17 -17.79
CA LYS A 259 -11.45 16.86 -19.05
C LYS A 259 -11.80 18.35 -18.90
N ASN A 260 -11.30 19.18 -19.79
CA ASN A 260 -11.75 20.56 -20.00
C ASN A 260 -11.80 21.45 -18.74
N PHE A 261 -10.85 21.27 -17.81
CA PHE A 261 -10.69 22.24 -16.72
C PHE A 261 -10.23 23.59 -17.33
N PRO A 262 -11.01 24.68 -17.17
CA PRO A 262 -10.61 25.97 -17.69
C PRO A 262 -9.39 26.46 -16.90
N ALA A 263 -8.20 26.41 -17.52
CA ALA A 263 -7.02 27.04 -16.96
C ALA A 263 -7.40 28.48 -16.57
N LYS A 264 -7.24 28.85 -15.30
CA LYS A 264 -7.41 30.24 -14.87
C LYS A 264 -6.60 31.10 -15.83
N GLN A 265 -7.26 31.94 -16.62
CA GLN A 265 -6.58 33.05 -17.29
C GLN A 265 -5.89 33.82 -16.17
N THR A 266 -4.57 33.72 -16.08
CA THR A 266 -3.77 34.59 -15.23
C THR A 266 -3.96 36.01 -15.79
N GLY A 267 -5.03 36.65 -15.34
CA GLY A 267 -5.25 38.06 -15.55
C GLY A 267 -4.10 38.83 -14.91
N CYS A 268 -3.31 39.43 -15.75
CA CYS A 268 -2.27 40.38 -15.38
C CYS A 268 -2.88 41.43 -14.44
N GLY A 269 -2.42 41.52 -13.20
CA GLY A 269 -2.79 42.57 -12.26
C GLY A 269 -3.00 42.07 -10.82
N ALA A 270 -2.01 41.50 -10.22
CA ALA A 270 -1.95 41.41 -8.75
C ALA A 270 -0.70 42.14 -8.27
N ASP A 271 -0.99 43.19 -7.53
CA ASP A 271 -0.06 44.05 -6.79
C ASP A 271 0.88 43.22 -5.92
N GLN A 272 2.17 43.46 -6.03
CA GLN A 272 3.23 42.71 -5.34
C GLN A 272 3.34 43.00 -3.83
N THR A 273 2.32 43.55 -3.20
CA THR A 273 2.40 44.03 -1.81
C THR A 273 1.85 43.06 -0.75
N ASP A 274 1.24 41.92 -1.12
CA ASP A 274 0.65 41.00 -0.14
C ASP A 274 1.41 39.69 0.11
N LYS A 275 2.56 39.47 -0.57
CA LYS A 275 3.35 38.22 -0.37
C LYS A 275 4.22 38.23 0.91
N GLU A 276 4.52 39.40 1.48
CA GLU A 276 5.35 39.46 2.68
C GLU A 276 4.60 39.22 4.00
N LYS A 277 3.26 39.17 4.00
CA LYS A 277 2.48 38.98 5.23
C LYS A 277 2.00 37.54 5.52
N SER A 278 2.17 36.60 4.60
CA SER A 278 1.76 35.21 4.82
C SER A 278 2.85 34.34 5.44
N ASP A 279 4.11 34.62 5.18
CA ASP A 279 5.23 33.82 5.68
C ASP A 279 5.52 34.03 7.18
N ASP A 280 5.21 35.23 7.72
CA ASP A 280 5.41 35.53 9.14
C ASP A 280 4.42 34.82 10.09
N ARG A 281 3.24 34.41 9.61
CA ARG A 281 2.27 33.70 10.46
C ARG A 281 2.55 32.22 10.66
N PHE A 282 3.30 31.60 9.76
CA PHE A 282 3.71 30.20 9.92
C PHE A 282 4.97 30.05 10.77
N ALA A 283 5.87 31.04 10.73
CA ALA A 283 7.07 31.06 11.56
C ALA A 283 6.74 31.24 13.07
N GLU A 284 5.77 32.11 13.39
CA GLU A 284 5.38 32.39 14.79
C GLU A 284 4.62 31.22 15.47
N LYS A 285 3.96 30.34 14.68
CA LYS A 285 3.29 29.15 15.23
C LYS A 285 4.24 28.00 15.51
N SER A 286 5.31 27.85 14.75
CA SER A 286 6.30 26.80 14.98
C SER A 286 7.23 27.07 16.17
N GLU A 287 7.46 28.33 16.52
CA GLU A 287 8.24 28.66 17.73
C GLU A 287 7.45 28.50 19.04
N LYS A 288 6.11 28.68 19.02
CA LYS A 288 5.26 28.46 20.20
C LYS A 288 5.10 26.99 20.58
N ILE A 289 5.29 26.07 19.65
CA ILE A 289 5.22 24.62 19.91
C ILE A 289 6.54 24.09 20.48
N LYS A 290 7.67 24.75 20.19
CA LYS A 290 8.98 24.32 20.70
C LYS A 290 9.28 24.79 22.13
N ASN A 291 8.61 25.82 22.63
CA ASN A 291 8.88 26.42 23.95
C ASN A 291 7.82 26.09 25.02
N GLY A 292 6.88 25.21 24.75
CA GLY A 292 5.81 24.80 25.68
C GLY A 292 6.05 23.51 26.47
N GLY A 293 7.23 22.91 26.41
CA GLY A 293 7.54 21.59 26.95
C GLY A 293 8.45 21.51 28.15
N GLU A 294 8.58 22.59 28.94
CA GLU A 294 9.25 22.52 30.27
C GLU A 294 8.41 23.30 31.28
N HIS A 295 7.66 22.59 32.11
CA HIS A 295 7.16 22.83 33.46
C HIS A 295 5.72 22.31 33.61
N ALA A 296 5.58 21.05 34.04
CA ALA A 296 4.72 20.61 35.18
C ALA A 296 4.80 19.08 35.28
#